data_a592fcf605042d2c58c3b9886159b70e
#
_entry.id   a592fcf605042d2c58c3b9886159b70e
#
_cell.length_a   1.000
_cell.length_b   1.000
_cell.length_c   1.000
_cell.angle_alpha   90.00
_cell.angle_beta   90.00
_cell.angle_gamma   90.00
#
_symmetry.space_group_name_H-M   'P 1'
#
loop_
_entity.id
_entity.type
_entity.pdbx_description
1 polymer ?
#
loop_
_entity_poly.entity_id
_entity_poly.type
_entity_poly.pdbx_seq_one_letter_code
_entity_poly.pdbx_strand_id
1 'polypeptide(L)'
;MLWHKGKSGIFVVIKFIDDMAIRKYAMVAAMALALMPGGLKAQVTSQDVAAAVGQGVVDFLEGRGTWIPDRPGYFNSGGLVYKNVSTSMVRQLSEAIVWRIDVQPEGVLHIPDDINVGFDRFHVSGFAEGAFENGQMTAIDLPHREIRTIPKRCFSGCSDLQSVTFHSNKTKFIEAAAFRWCSSLKSLRLPSSVKMLGDYAFDQSGLVEFLVPKSVESLGVGVFRNCKSLKKVVIPGHRVGEISGYCFEGCDSLSTINLPAGVHSILSYAFENSGIKHITWSNNMKAIYSFAFKGTQIQRIDSHATTPPQTGQIFTLNDAKRIELHVPRGCEAAYRNAPVWEAFVNIIADL
;
A
#
# COMPACT_ATOMS: atom_id res chain seq x y z
N MET A 1 -30.01 35.18 4.03
CA MET A 1 -29.69 34.96 5.45
C MET A 1 -30.78 35.57 6.28
N LEU A 2 -31.64 34.75 6.89
CA LEU A 2 -32.62 35.22 7.86
C LEU A 2 -32.14 34.78 9.24
N TRP A 3 -31.89 35.71 10.11
CA TRP A 3 -31.52 35.49 11.52
C TRP A 3 -32.79 35.48 12.35
N HIS A 4 -33.05 34.41 13.09
CA HIS A 4 -34.16 34.40 14.04
C HIS A 4 -33.62 34.27 15.46
N LYS A 5 -34.08 35.14 16.33
CA LYS A 5 -33.72 35.17 17.75
C LYS A 5 -34.70 34.27 18.51
N GLY A 6 -34.24 33.09 18.95
CA GLY A 6 -35.00 32.23 19.82
C GLY A 6 -35.11 32.77 21.26
N LYS A 7 -36.06 32.28 22.05
CA LYS A 7 -36.33 32.69 23.44
C LYS A 7 -35.11 32.54 24.40
N SER A 8 -34.06 31.86 24.00
CA SER A 8 -32.81 31.64 24.78
C SER A 8 -31.68 32.58 24.40
N GLY A 9 -31.86 33.56 23.50
CA GLY A 9 -30.79 34.47 23.08
C GLY A 9 -29.76 33.86 22.13
N ILE A 10 -29.94 32.63 21.69
CA ILE A 10 -29.07 31.95 20.74
C ILE A 10 -29.48 32.31 19.33
N PHE A 11 -28.54 32.78 18.50
CA PHE A 11 -28.76 32.99 17.08
C PHE A 11 -28.63 31.69 16.33
N VAL A 12 -29.71 31.20 15.69
CA VAL A 12 -29.73 30.00 14.88
C VAL A 12 -29.79 30.38 13.40
N VAL A 13 -28.88 29.85 12.60
CA VAL A 13 -28.87 30.03 11.14
C VAL A 13 -29.66 28.87 10.53
N ILE A 14 -30.86 29.15 10.02
CA ILE A 14 -31.67 28.14 9.31
C ILE A 14 -31.57 28.43 7.81
N LYS A 15 -31.16 27.45 7.02
CA LYS A 15 -31.29 27.52 5.56
C LYS A 15 -31.62 26.14 4.97
N PHE A 16 -32.45 26.17 3.94
CA PHE A 16 -32.83 25.05 3.08
C PHE A 16 -31.61 24.40 2.43
N ILE A 17 -31.60 23.10 2.31
CA ILE A 17 -30.41 22.27 2.28
C ILE A 17 -30.31 21.53 0.95
N ASP A 18 -29.14 21.70 0.33
CA ASP A 18 -28.52 20.75 -0.58
C ASP A 18 -27.49 19.95 0.23
N ASP A 19 -27.29 18.68 -0.01
CA ASP A 19 -26.44 17.75 0.77
C ASP A 19 -25.01 18.27 1.02
N MET A 20 -24.49 19.10 0.10
CA MET A 20 -23.17 19.74 0.24
C MET A 20 -23.16 20.88 1.28
N ALA A 21 -24.34 21.43 1.62
CA ALA A 21 -24.47 22.51 2.57
C ALA A 21 -24.43 22.03 4.03
N ILE A 22 -24.90 20.81 4.33
CA ILE A 22 -24.86 20.22 5.70
C ILE A 22 -23.41 20.19 6.19
N ARG A 23 -22.47 19.83 5.33
CA ARG A 23 -21.03 19.72 5.67
C ARG A 23 -20.39 21.06 6.01
N LYS A 24 -20.70 22.11 5.25
CA LYS A 24 -20.25 23.49 5.55
C LYS A 24 -20.88 24.02 6.86
N TYR A 25 -22.12 23.69 7.14
CA TYR A 25 -22.82 24.17 8.35
C TYR A 25 -22.41 23.38 9.60
N ALA A 26 -22.09 22.08 9.48
CA ALA A 26 -21.48 21.33 10.58
C ALA A 26 -20.13 21.94 11.01
N MET A 27 -19.31 22.35 10.05
CA MET A 27 -18.03 23.02 10.33
C MET A 27 -18.24 24.41 10.95
N VAL A 28 -19.23 25.17 10.50
CA VAL A 28 -19.58 26.50 11.08
C VAL A 28 -20.18 26.32 12.48
N ALA A 29 -21.01 25.32 12.73
CA ALA A 29 -21.56 25.04 14.06
C ALA A 29 -20.47 24.58 15.04
N ALA A 30 -19.53 23.75 14.59
CA ALA A 30 -18.38 23.34 15.39
C ALA A 30 -17.45 24.52 15.71
N MET A 31 -17.18 25.42 14.76
CA MET A 31 -16.44 26.65 14.98
C MET A 31 -17.18 27.61 15.92
N ALA A 32 -18.51 27.76 15.79
CA ALA A 32 -19.31 28.61 16.68
C ALA A 32 -19.29 28.07 18.12
N LEU A 33 -19.41 26.76 18.32
CA LEU A 33 -19.28 26.10 19.64
C LEU A 33 -17.86 26.24 20.22
N ALA A 34 -16.82 26.18 19.38
CA ALA A 34 -15.43 26.35 19.81
C ALA A 34 -15.12 27.78 20.28
N LEU A 35 -15.79 28.78 19.71
CA LEU A 35 -15.60 30.21 20.00
C LEU A 35 -16.48 30.75 21.13
N MET A 36 -17.42 29.91 21.67
CA MET A 36 -18.25 30.32 22.79
C MET A 36 -17.46 30.42 24.10
N PRO A 37 -17.68 31.46 24.90
CA PRO A 37 -17.11 31.55 26.27
C PRO A 37 -17.51 30.35 27.11
N GLY A 38 -16.59 29.85 27.96
CA GLY A 38 -16.76 28.59 28.71
C GLY A 38 -18.05 28.45 29.52
N GLY A 39 -18.64 29.60 30.04
CA GLY A 39 -19.90 29.56 30.76
C GLY A 39 -21.14 29.31 29.90
N LEU A 40 -21.10 29.62 28.60
CA LEU A 40 -22.19 29.34 27.67
C LEU A 40 -22.13 27.92 27.09
N LYS A 41 -20.92 27.33 27.00
CA LYS A 41 -20.77 25.93 26.57
C LYS A 41 -21.45 24.93 27.51
N ALA A 42 -21.52 25.22 28.79
CA ALA A 42 -22.15 24.37 29.81
C ALA A 42 -23.68 24.38 29.76
N GLN A 43 -24.29 25.31 29.02
CA GLN A 43 -25.75 25.45 28.89
C GLN A 43 -26.32 24.91 27.59
N VAL A 44 -25.47 24.56 26.61
CA VAL A 44 -25.88 24.00 25.30
C VAL A 44 -25.71 22.50 25.36
N THR A 45 -26.82 21.78 25.33
CA THR A 45 -26.80 20.30 25.29
C THR A 45 -26.69 19.79 23.86
N SER A 46 -26.24 18.54 23.69
CA SER A 46 -26.24 17.86 22.38
C SER A 46 -27.65 17.80 21.77
N GLN A 47 -28.72 17.79 22.60
CA GLN A 47 -30.10 17.86 22.13
C GLN A 47 -30.45 19.22 21.55
N ASP A 48 -29.95 20.33 22.09
CA ASP A 48 -30.17 21.67 21.55
C ASP A 48 -29.52 21.83 20.17
N VAL A 49 -28.32 21.25 20.00
CA VAL A 49 -27.61 21.23 18.70
C VAL A 49 -28.34 20.32 17.70
N ALA A 50 -28.83 19.15 18.14
CA ALA A 50 -29.58 18.24 17.29
C ALA A 50 -30.89 18.85 16.79
N ALA A 51 -31.61 19.60 17.65
CA ALA A 51 -32.83 20.31 17.28
C ALA A 51 -32.57 21.44 16.25
N ALA A 52 -31.37 22.05 16.29
CA ALA A 52 -31.02 23.17 15.43
C ALA A 52 -30.45 22.73 14.05
N VAL A 53 -29.68 21.63 14.02
CA VAL A 53 -28.91 21.22 12.83
C VAL A 53 -29.18 19.79 12.37
N GLY A 54 -30.05 19.10 13.09
CA GLY A 54 -30.41 17.70 12.85
C GLY A 54 -29.44 16.71 13.53
N GLN A 55 -30.00 15.57 13.95
CA GLN A 55 -29.26 14.53 14.71
C GLN A 55 -28.03 14.02 13.96
N GLY A 56 -28.12 13.85 12.65
CA GLY A 56 -27.00 13.35 11.85
C GLY A 56 -25.74 14.24 11.89
N VAL A 57 -25.92 15.56 12.10
CA VAL A 57 -24.77 16.50 12.27
C VAL A 57 -24.15 16.35 13.66
N VAL A 58 -24.97 16.11 14.68
CA VAL A 58 -24.48 15.86 16.05
C VAL A 58 -23.71 14.54 16.08
N ASP A 59 -24.24 13.49 15.47
CA ASP A 59 -23.59 12.18 15.39
C ASP A 59 -22.23 12.28 14.66
N PHE A 60 -22.16 13.08 13.58
CA PHE A 60 -20.91 13.39 12.89
C PHE A 60 -19.90 14.12 13.80
N LEU A 61 -20.35 15.15 14.54
CA LEU A 61 -19.49 15.93 15.44
C LEU A 61 -19.00 15.14 16.65
N GLU A 62 -19.79 14.17 17.12
CA GLU A 62 -19.45 13.29 18.25
C GLU A 62 -18.74 12.00 17.77
N GLY A 63 -18.46 11.86 16.48
CA GLY A 63 -17.82 10.67 15.89
C GLY A 63 -18.73 9.43 15.89
N ARG A 64 -20.04 9.63 16.07
CA ARG A 64 -21.01 8.53 15.99
C ARG A 64 -21.34 8.24 14.52
N GLY A 65 -21.47 6.96 14.21
CA GLY A 65 -21.91 6.52 12.89
C GLY A 65 -23.43 6.71 12.71
N THR A 66 -23.83 6.97 11.47
CA THR A 66 -25.25 7.05 11.09
C THR A 66 -25.57 6.04 9.99
N TRP A 67 -26.67 5.30 10.13
CA TRP A 67 -27.14 4.38 9.10
C TRP A 67 -27.51 5.13 7.82
N ILE A 68 -27.15 4.57 6.66
CA ILE A 68 -27.53 5.13 5.37
C ILE A 68 -28.92 4.59 5.01
N PRO A 69 -29.97 5.44 4.92
CA PRO A 69 -31.37 4.99 4.79
C PRO A 69 -31.60 4.07 3.58
N ASP A 70 -31.01 4.42 2.42
CA ASP A 70 -31.23 3.70 1.17
C ASP A 70 -30.26 2.53 0.93
N ARG A 71 -29.39 2.22 1.93
CA ARG A 71 -28.39 1.15 1.84
C ARG A 71 -28.37 0.33 3.14
N PRO A 72 -29.24 -0.65 3.29
CA PRO A 72 -29.25 -1.51 4.47
C PRO A 72 -27.89 -2.15 4.74
N GLY A 73 -27.41 -2.07 5.99
CA GLY A 73 -26.12 -2.61 6.40
C GLY A 73 -24.92 -1.68 6.14
N TYR A 74 -25.16 -0.44 5.68
CA TYR A 74 -24.11 0.58 5.52
C TYR A 74 -24.36 1.77 6.45
N PHE A 75 -23.28 2.38 6.92
CA PHE A 75 -23.32 3.57 7.75
C PHE A 75 -22.11 4.47 7.53
N ASN A 76 -22.27 5.76 7.83
CA ASN A 76 -21.20 6.77 7.75
C ASN A 76 -20.64 7.05 9.14
N SER A 77 -19.32 7.24 9.24
CA SER A 77 -18.68 7.79 10.43
C SER A 77 -17.33 8.42 10.03
N GLY A 78 -17.05 9.61 10.57
CA GLY A 78 -15.75 10.28 10.35
C GLY A 78 -15.36 10.49 8.87
N GLY A 79 -16.35 10.71 7.98
CA GLY A 79 -16.11 10.89 6.53
C GLY A 79 -15.85 9.60 5.75
N LEU A 80 -16.05 8.43 6.37
CA LEU A 80 -15.95 7.12 5.75
C LEU A 80 -17.29 6.41 5.74
N VAL A 81 -17.54 5.62 4.68
CA VAL A 81 -18.65 4.67 4.61
C VAL A 81 -18.16 3.32 5.07
N TYR A 82 -18.90 2.71 5.96
CA TYR A 82 -18.64 1.37 6.48
C TYR A 82 -19.74 0.41 6.04
N LYS A 83 -19.38 -0.85 5.91
CA LYS A 83 -20.30 -1.96 5.65
C LYS A 83 -20.27 -2.92 6.83
N ASN A 84 -21.45 -3.20 7.39
CA ASN A 84 -21.62 -4.27 8.38
C ASN A 84 -21.36 -5.63 7.71
N VAL A 85 -20.41 -6.39 8.24
CA VAL A 85 -20.04 -7.74 7.78
C VAL A 85 -20.26 -8.80 8.86
N SER A 86 -20.97 -8.44 9.93
CA SER A 86 -21.25 -9.35 11.04
C SER A 86 -22.05 -10.54 10.56
N THR A 87 -21.55 -11.73 10.85
CA THR A 87 -22.27 -13.00 10.66
C THR A 87 -22.93 -13.49 11.94
N SER A 88 -22.65 -12.83 13.07
CA SER A 88 -23.15 -13.20 14.39
C SER A 88 -24.45 -12.51 14.72
N MET A 89 -25.43 -13.25 15.26
CA MET A 89 -26.65 -12.69 15.86
C MET A 89 -26.41 -12.10 17.26
N VAL A 90 -25.20 -12.19 17.78
CA VAL A 90 -24.83 -11.67 19.10
C VAL A 90 -24.35 -10.23 18.92
N ARG A 91 -25.15 -9.27 19.38
CA ARG A 91 -24.88 -7.82 19.25
C ARG A 91 -23.53 -7.33 19.77
N GLN A 92 -22.86 -8.09 20.65
CA GLN A 92 -21.58 -7.70 21.27
C GLN A 92 -20.34 -7.90 20.38
N LEU A 93 -20.47 -8.57 19.21
CA LEU A 93 -19.36 -8.91 18.31
C LEU A 93 -19.65 -8.50 16.86
N SER A 94 -20.25 -7.33 16.68
CA SER A 94 -20.50 -6.81 15.34
C SER A 94 -19.23 -6.31 14.68
N GLU A 95 -19.02 -6.64 13.41
CA GLU A 95 -17.85 -6.25 12.62
C GLU A 95 -18.26 -5.39 11.43
N ALA A 96 -17.40 -4.44 11.12
CA ALA A 96 -17.54 -3.61 9.94
C ALA A 96 -16.21 -3.47 9.21
N ILE A 97 -16.29 -3.29 7.90
CA ILE A 97 -15.15 -2.91 7.07
C ILE A 97 -15.35 -1.50 6.54
N VAL A 98 -14.25 -0.76 6.37
CA VAL A 98 -14.29 0.49 5.61
C VAL A 98 -14.62 0.15 4.17
N TRP A 99 -15.70 0.70 3.64
CA TRP A 99 -16.19 0.46 2.28
C TRP A 99 -15.59 1.43 1.28
N ARG A 100 -15.57 2.72 1.62
CA ARG A 100 -15.02 3.79 0.79
C ARG A 100 -14.86 5.10 1.57
N ILE A 101 -14.10 6.03 0.99
CA ILE A 101 -14.10 7.44 1.40
C ILE A 101 -15.43 8.07 0.98
N ASP A 102 -16.06 8.81 1.88
CA ASP A 102 -17.24 9.64 1.60
C ASP A 102 -16.86 11.13 1.49
N VAL A 103 -15.98 11.57 2.36
CA VAL A 103 -15.36 12.91 2.32
C VAL A 103 -13.86 12.75 2.20
N GLN A 104 -13.24 13.40 1.20
CA GLN A 104 -11.79 13.32 1.02
C GLN A 104 -11.08 13.81 2.29
N PRO A 105 -10.27 12.95 2.92
CA PRO A 105 -9.54 13.33 4.10
C PRO A 105 -8.35 14.21 3.73
N GLU A 106 -8.15 15.27 4.50
CA GLU A 106 -6.94 16.08 4.44
C GLU A 106 -5.98 15.66 5.57
N GLY A 107 -4.68 15.64 5.29
CA GLY A 107 -3.67 15.31 6.30
C GLY A 107 -3.68 13.86 6.74
N VAL A 108 -3.69 13.62 8.05
CA VAL A 108 -3.62 12.27 8.63
C VAL A 108 -5.02 11.69 8.81
N LEU A 109 -5.29 10.56 8.17
CA LEU A 109 -6.52 9.80 8.35
C LEU A 109 -6.33 8.73 9.44
N HIS A 110 -7.02 8.88 10.56
CA HIS A 110 -7.05 7.88 11.63
C HIS A 110 -8.25 6.95 11.45
N ILE A 111 -8.02 5.65 11.33
CA ILE A 111 -9.08 4.65 11.28
C ILE A 111 -9.32 4.14 12.70
N PRO A 112 -10.50 4.33 13.27
CA PRO A 112 -10.78 3.90 14.64
C PRO A 112 -10.85 2.37 14.76
N ASP A 113 -10.57 1.86 15.96
CA ASP A 113 -10.74 0.43 16.27
C ASP A 113 -12.21 0.02 16.30
N ASP A 114 -13.07 0.94 16.77
CA ASP A 114 -14.48 0.71 17.00
C ASP A 114 -15.31 1.92 16.59
N ILE A 115 -16.53 1.66 16.14
CA ILE A 115 -17.50 2.67 15.73
C ILE A 115 -18.84 2.37 16.40
N ASN A 116 -19.45 3.41 16.99
CA ASN A 116 -20.78 3.31 17.56
C ASN A 116 -21.82 3.87 16.57
N VAL A 117 -22.87 3.12 16.31
CA VAL A 117 -24.00 3.52 15.44
C VAL A 117 -25.29 3.32 16.22
N GLY A 118 -25.86 4.38 16.77
CA GLY A 118 -26.95 4.28 17.73
C GLY A 118 -26.51 3.50 18.97
N PHE A 119 -27.17 2.37 19.24
CA PHE A 119 -26.85 1.47 20.34
C PHE A 119 -25.89 0.32 19.96
N ASP A 120 -25.53 0.21 18.70
CA ASP A 120 -24.67 -0.85 18.19
C ASP A 120 -23.21 -0.39 18.17
N ARG A 121 -22.30 -1.29 18.55
CA ARG A 121 -20.84 -1.10 18.45
C ARG A 121 -20.29 -2.05 17.41
N PHE A 122 -19.53 -1.50 16.46
CA PHE A 122 -18.89 -2.25 15.40
C PHE A 122 -17.36 -2.19 15.56
N HIS A 123 -16.72 -3.35 15.45
CA HIS A 123 -15.27 -3.45 15.36
C HIS A 123 -14.83 -3.29 13.90
N VAL A 124 -13.84 -2.43 13.64
CA VAL A 124 -13.27 -2.32 12.30
C VAL A 124 -12.31 -3.49 12.08
N SER A 125 -12.70 -4.43 11.23
CA SER A 125 -11.98 -5.68 10.98
C SER A 125 -11.26 -5.71 9.63
N GLY A 126 -11.44 -4.70 8.77
CA GLY A 126 -10.82 -4.68 7.45
C GLY A 126 -11.26 -3.52 6.56
N PHE A 127 -10.92 -3.66 5.29
CA PHE A 127 -11.20 -2.70 4.22
C PHE A 127 -11.81 -3.41 3.04
N ALA A 128 -12.62 -2.71 2.26
CA ALA A 128 -13.07 -3.20 0.96
C ALA A 128 -11.98 -2.98 -0.10
N GLU A 129 -12.12 -3.64 -1.24
CA GLU A 129 -11.31 -3.36 -2.42
C GLU A 129 -11.47 -1.89 -2.81
N GLY A 130 -10.36 -1.18 -3.05
CA GLY A 130 -10.35 0.23 -3.40
C GLY A 130 -10.89 1.19 -2.33
N ALA A 131 -10.99 0.77 -1.06
CA ALA A 131 -11.62 1.57 0.00
C ALA A 131 -11.11 3.02 0.11
N PHE A 132 -9.85 3.23 -0.16
CA PHE A 132 -9.18 4.55 -0.13
C PHE A 132 -8.62 4.96 -1.49
N GLU A 133 -9.07 4.34 -2.59
CA GLU A 133 -8.56 4.62 -3.93
C GLU A 133 -8.68 6.11 -4.27
N ASN A 134 -7.58 6.71 -4.77
CA ASN A 134 -7.42 8.14 -5.07
C ASN A 134 -7.66 9.08 -3.85
N GLY A 135 -7.45 8.58 -2.64
CA GLY A 135 -7.53 9.40 -1.43
C GLY A 135 -6.42 10.45 -1.34
N GLN A 136 -6.74 11.62 -0.80
CA GLN A 136 -5.83 12.79 -0.73
C GLN A 136 -5.12 12.89 0.62
N MET A 137 -5.28 11.90 1.51
CA MET A 137 -4.57 11.87 2.79
C MET A 137 -3.06 11.79 2.60
N THR A 138 -2.33 12.50 3.45
CA THR A 138 -0.86 12.45 3.49
C THR A 138 -0.33 11.31 4.35
N ALA A 139 -1.11 10.84 5.31
CA ALA A 139 -0.80 9.71 6.14
C ALA A 139 -2.06 8.94 6.52
N ILE A 140 -1.91 7.64 6.77
CA ILE A 140 -2.98 6.82 7.32
C ILE A 140 -2.49 6.05 8.55
N ASP A 141 -3.30 6.10 9.58
CA ASP A 141 -3.10 5.40 10.83
C ASP A 141 -4.15 4.28 10.93
N LEU A 142 -3.69 3.04 10.77
CA LEU A 142 -4.56 1.87 10.71
C LEU A 142 -5.02 1.47 12.12
N PRO A 143 -6.14 0.73 12.26
CA PRO A 143 -6.61 0.27 13.56
C PRO A 143 -5.54 -0.57 14.31
N HIS A 144 -5.57 -0.53 15.64
CA HIS A 144 -4.74 -1.42 16.49
C HIS A 144 -5.22 -2.88 16.41
N ARG A 145 -6.42 -3.10 15.91
CA ARG A 145 -7.00 -4.43 15.70
C ARG A 145 -6.37 -5.20 14.54
N GLU A 146 -6.70 -6.48 14.43
CA GLU A 146 -6.14 -7.39 13.42
C GLU A 146 -6.65 -7.07 12.01
N ILE A 147 -5.94 -6.24 11.26
CA ILE A 147 -6.14 -6.10 9.81
C ILE A 147 -5.26 -7.15 9.12
N ARG A 148 -5.86 -8.24 8.63
CA ARG A 148 -5.13 -9.37 8.04
C ARG A 148 -4.73 -9.15 6.60
N THR A 149 -5.48 -8.34 5.87
CA THR A 149 -5.30 -8.09 4.45
C THR A 149 -5.41 -6.61 4.16
N ILE A 150 -4.48 -6.07 3.39
CA ILE A 150 -4.66 -4.82 2.65
C ILE A 150 -5.15 -5.24 1.26
N PRO A 151 -6.45 -5.03 0.95
CA PRO A 151 -7.07 -5.60 -0.25
C PRO A 151 -6.62 -4.90 -1.52
N LYS A 152 -7.06 -5.44 -2.66
CA LYS A 152 -6.77 -4.92 -3.99
C LYS A 152 -7.09 -3.44 -4.08
N ARG A 153 -6.16 -2.67 -4.67
CA ARG A 153 -6.30 -1.23 -4.92
C ARG A 153 -6.64 -0.39 -3.68
N CYS A 154 -6.49 -0.93 -2.48
CA CYS A 154 -6.92 -0.27 -1.24
C CYS A 154 -6.46 1.19 -1.15
N PHE A 155 -5.20 1.46 -1.48
CA PHE A 155 -4.59 2.81 -1.52
C PHE A 155 -4.11 3.20 -2.93
N SER A 156 -4.63 2.56 -3.97
CA SER A 156 -4.25 2.87 -5.35
C SER A 156 -4.54 4.33 -5.68
N GLY A 157 -3.58 5.03 -6.27
CA GLY A 157 -3.74 6.43 -6.66
C GLY A 157 -3.68 7.44 -5.51
N CYS A 158 -3.36 7.02 -4.28
CA CYS A 158 -3.12 7.96 -3.17
C CYS A 158 -1.76 8.66 -3.38
N SER A 159 -1.73 9.62 -4.31
CA SER A 159 -0.49 10.29 -4.74
C SER A 159 0.20 11.07 -3.62
N ASP A 160 -0.57 11.59 -2.67
CA ASP A 160 -0.07 12.42 -1.57
C ASP A 160 0.33 11.59 -0.33
N LEU A 161 0.02 10.29 -0.32
CA LEU A 161 0.30 9.40 0.80
C LEU A 161 1.80 9.25 1.03
N GLN A 162 2.28 9.69 2.20
CA GLN A 162 3.68 9.66 2.60
C GLN A 162 3.99 8.54 3.59
N SER A 163 3.01 8.16 4.42
CA SER A 163 3.19 7.14 5.45
C SER A 163 1.94 6.33 5.73
N VAL A 164 2.16 5.07 6.14
CA VAL A 164 1.13 4.15 6.63
C VAL A 164 1.63 3.53 7.92
N THR A 165 0.86 3.70 9.00
CA THR A 165 1.19 3.14 10.32
C THR A 165 0.41 1.85 10.55
N PHE A 166 1.14 0.75 10.76
CA PHE A 166 0.60 -0.54 11.16
C PHE A 166 0.83 -0.74 12.66
N HIS A 167 -0.23 -0.85 13.45
CA HIS A 167 -0.13 -1.10 14.90
C HIS A 167 -0.12 -2.59 15.25
N SER A 168 -0.61 -3.43 14.34
CA SER A 168 -0.71 -4.88 14.53
C SER A 168 0.26 -5.63 13.62
N ASN A 169 0.93 -6.65 14.18
CA ASN A 169 1.76 -7.57 13.39
C ASN A 169 0.94 -8.79 12.91
N LYS A 170 -0.25 -8.56 12.35
CA LYS A 170 -1.17 -9.61 11.90
C LYS A 170 -1.47 -9.57 10.41
N THR A 171 -1.10 -8.49 9.73
CA THR A 171 -1.28 -8.37 8.27
C THR A 171 -0.42 -9.39 7.55
N LYS A 172 -1.06 -10.24 6.75
CA LYS A 172 -0.44 -11.34 6.01
C LYS A 172 -0.35 -11.07 4.51
N PHE A 173 -1.32 -10.33 3.97
CA PHE A 173 -1.46 -10.14 2.53
C PHE A 173 -1.52 -8.66 2.19
N ILE A 174 -0.65 -8.24 1.30
CA ILE A 174 -0.74 -6.98 0.57
C ILE A 174 -1.18 -7.39 -0.83
N GLU A 175 -2.44 -7.14 -1.19
CA GLU A 175 -3.00 -7.64 -2.44
C GLU A 175 -2.64 -6.78 -3.66
N ALA A 176 -3.15 -7.18 -4.84
CA ALA A 176 -2.79 -6.57 -6.12
C ALA A 176 -3.05 -5.05 -6.14
N ALA A 177 -2.08 -4.28 -6.63
CA ALA A 177 -2.13 -2.83 -6.79
C ALA A 177 -2.46 -2.05 -5.50
N ALA A 178 -2.26 -2.65 -4.30
CA ALA A 178 -2.66 -2.06 -3.02
C ALA A 178 -2.09 -0.65 -2.79
N PHE A 179 -0.86 -0.38 -3.22
CA PHE A 179 -0.17 0.92 -3.13
C PHE A 179 0.31 1.42 -4.50
N ARG A 180 -0.38 1.01 -5.55
CA ARG A 180 -0.07 1.46 -6.91
C ARG A 180 -0.26 2.98 -7.02
N TRP A 181 0.66 3.69 -7.71
CA TRP A 181 0.64 5.15 -7.89
C TRP A 181 0.72 5.98 -6.60
N CYS A 182 1.17 5.42 -5.49
CA CYS A 182 1.49 6.18 -4.28
C CYS A 182 2.83 6.92 -4.46
N SER A 183 2.87 7.96 -5.29
CA SER A 183 4.11 8.62 -5.72
C SER A 183 4.86 9.36 -4.61
N SER A 184 4.17 9.78 -3.54
CA SER A 184 4.77 10.42 -2.37
C SER A 184 5.25 9.44 -1.30
N LEU A 185 4.95 8.13 -1.43
CA LEU A 185 5.34 7.09 -0.47
C LEU A 185 6.81 6.72 -0.64
N LYS A 186 7.71 7.40 0.08
CA LYS A 186 9.16 7.22 -0.05
C LYS A 186 9.70 5.99 0.70
N SER A 187 9.01 5.57 1.73
CA SER A 187 9.35 4.39 2.52
C SER A 187 8.08 3.78 3.10
N LEU A 188 8.10 2.46 3.28
CA LEU A 188 7.02 1.75 3.96
C LEU A 188 7.60 0.58 4.75
N ARG A 189 7.30 0.54 6.05
CA ARG A 189 7.66 -0.59 6.90
C ARG A 189 6.44 -1.50 7.04
N LEU A 190 6.52 -2.66 6.40
CA LEU A 190 5.49 -3.68 6.51
C LEU A 190 5.65 -4.51 7.79
N PRO A 191 4.54 -5.02 8.37
CA PRO A 191 4.58 -6.00 9.46
C PRO A 191 5.39 -7.25 9.11
N SER A 192 6.09 -7.80 10.10
CA SER A 192 6.91 -9.01 9.92
C SER A 192 6.10 -10.28 9.68
N SER A 193 4.77 -10.21 9.73
CA SER A 193 3.83 -11.30 9.40
C SER A 193 3.46 -11.38 7.94
N VAL A 194 3.81 -10.39 7.11
CA VAL A 194 3.42 -10.34 5.69
C VAL A 194 4.06 -11.50 4.92
N LYS A 195 3.21 -12.28 4.24
CA LYS A 195 3.59 -13.47 3.49
C LYS A 195 3.59 -13.28 1.98
N MET A 196 2.81 -12.34 1.47
CA MET A 196 2.63 -12.11 0.04
C MET A 196 2.58 -10.62 -0.26
N LEU A 197 3.31 -10.23 -1.29
CA LEU A 197 3.15 -8.96 -1.99
C LEU A 197 2.51 -9.28 -3.34
N GLY A 198 1.30 -8.80 -3.56
CA GLY A 198 0.49 -9.09 -4.76
C GLY A 198 0.98 -8.38 -6.00
N ASP A 199 0.37 -8.72 -7.14
CA ASP A 199 0.73 -8.15 -8.44
C ASP A 199 0.61 -6.62 -8.43
N TYR A 200 1.62 -5.93 -8.94
CA TYR A 200 1.66 -4.46 -9.04
C TYR A 200 1.45 -3.73 -7.70
N ALA A 201 1.71 -4.39 -6.56
CA ALA A 201 1.38 -3.85 -5.24
C ALA A 201 1.98 -2.46 -4.99
N PHE A 202 3.17 -2.17 -5.52
CA PHE A 202 3.86 -0.88 -5.42
C PHE A 202 4.19 -0.28 -6.79
N ASP A 203 3.53 -0.73 -7.88
CA ASP A 203 3.77 -0.19 -9.22
C ASP A 203 3.65 1.34 -9.22
N GLN A 204 4.67 2.02 -9.76
CA GLN A 204 4.76 3.48 -9.82
C GLN A 204 4.68 4.20 -8.47
N SER A 205 5.08 3.53 -7.38
CA SER A 205 5.23 4.17 -6.08
C SER A 205 6.53 4.97 -5.99
N GLY A 206 6.57 5.92 -5.03
CA GLY A 206 7.73 6.77 -4.80
C GLY A 206 8.84 6.13 -3.97
N LEU A 207 8.79 4.84 -3.69
CA LEU A 207 9.74 4.14 -2.81
C LEU A 207 11.18 4.40 -3.21
N VAL A 208 12.03 4.70 -2.21
CA VAL A 208 13.47 4.92 -2.38
C VAL A 208 14.27 3.70 -1.90
N GLU A 209 13.86 3.15 -0.76
CA GLU A 209 14.40 1.91 -0.22
C GLU A 209 13.27 1.01 0.26
N PHE A 210 13.44 -0.29 0.13
CA PHE A 210 12.45 -1.25 0.60
C PHE A 210 13.08 -2.49 1.21
N LEU A 211 12.64 -2.82 2.42
CA LEU A 211 12.99 -4.06 3.11
C LEU A 211 11.80 -5.02 3.02
N VAL A 212 11.96 -6.07 2.23
CA VAL A 212 10.97 -7.15 2.15
C VAL A 212 10.96 -7.92 3.49
N PRO A 213 9.81 -8.09 4.15
CA PRO A 213 9.75 -8.89 5.39
C PRO A 213 10.25 -10.33 5.18
N LYS A 214 10.97 -10.87 6.18
CA LYS A 214 11.53 -12.26 6.11
C LYS A 214 10.47 -13.35 5.93
N SER A 215 9.23 -13.06 6.29
CA SER A 215 8.08 -13.96 6.16
C SER A 215 7.51 -14.04 4.76
N VAL A 216 7.89 -13.11 3.86
CA VAL A 216 7.39 -13.10 2.48
C VAL A 216 7.84 -14.34 1.74
N GLU A 217 6.88 -15.02 1.16
CA GLU A 217 7.04 -16.29 0.43
C GLU A 217 6.93 -16.07 -1.09
N SER A 218 6.22 -15.01 -1.51
CA SER A 218 6.05 -14.67 -2.94
C SER A 218 6.02 -13.17 -3.19
N LEU A 219 6.62 -12.79 -4.32
CA LEU A 219 6.51 -11.48 -4.94
C LEU A 219 5.65 -11.63 -6.19
N GLY A 220 4.58 -10.86 -6.29
CA GLY A 220 3.70 -10.86 -7.45
C GLY A 220 4.35 -10.24 -8.69
N VAL A 221 3.68 -10.36 -9.82
CA VAL A 221 4.09 -9.75 -11.09
C VAL A 221 4.18 -8.23 -10.93
N GLY A 222 5.27 -7.62 -11.38
CA GLY A 222 5.43 -6.17 -11.40
C GLY A 222 5.35 -5.48 -10.02
N VAL A 223 5.68 -6.16 -8.92
CA VAL A 223 5.53 -5.61 -7.55
C VAL A 223 6.11 -4.20 -7.42
N PHE A 224 7.32 -3.96 -7.94
CA PHE A 224 8.00 -2.67 -7.91
C PHE A 224 8.13 -2.03 -9.29
N ARG A 225 7.30 -2.44 -10.23
CA ARG A 225 7.34 -1.93 -11.60
C ARG A 225 7.29 -0.40 -11.60
N ASN A 226 8.15 0.23 -12.43
CA ASN A 226 8.25 1.69 -12.55
C ASN A 226 8.45 2.46 -11.23
N CYS A 227 9.01 1.83 -10.20
CA CYS A 227 9.48 2.54 -9.01
C CYS A 227 10.77 3.29 -9.33
N LYS A 228 10.68 4.39 -10.07
CA LYS A 228 11.83 5.11 -10.65
C LYS A 228 12.84 5.62 -9.62
N SER A 229 12.38 5.90 -8.39
CA SER A 229 13.21 6.38 -7.29
C SER A 229 13.85 5.27 -6.46
N LEU A 230 13.53 3.99 -6.72
CA LEU A 230 13.95 2.85 -5.92
C LEU A 230 15.44 2.57 -6.13
N LYS A 231 16.25 2.85 -5.10
CA LYS A 231 17.71 2.70 -5.11
C LYS A 231 18.14 1.37 -4.51
N LYS A 232 17.41 0.86 -3.53
CA LYS A 232 17.80 -0.31 -2.77
C LYS A 232 16.60 -1.18 -2.40
N VAL A 233 16.72 -2.46 -2.70
CA VAL A 233 15.79 -3.49 -2.22
C VAL A 233 16.59 -4.55 -1.49
N VAL A 234 16.15 -4.91 -0.30
CA VAL A 234 16.71 -6.01 0.47
C VAL A 234 15.65 -7.10 0.58
N ILE A 235 15.96 -8.27 0.06
CA ILE A 235 15.12 -9.48 0.13
C ILE A 235 15.81 -10.47 1.07
N PRO A 236 15.51 -10.47 2.36
CA PRO A 236 16.19 -11.34 3.32
C PRO A 236 15.57 -12.74 3.31
N GLY A 237 16.40 -13.74 3.60
CA GLY A 237 15.90 -15.11 3.85
C GLY A 237 15.88 -16.02 2.63
N HIS A 238 15.12 -17.12 2.74
CA HIS A 238 15.13 -18.22 1.76
C HIS A 238 13.74 -18.54 1.18
N ARG A 239 12.72 -17.76 1.56
CA ARG A 239 11.32 -18.07 1.23
C ARG A 239 10.92 -17.63 -0.17
N VAL A 240 11.50 -16.53 -0.66
CA VAL A 240 11.26 -16.07 -2.02
C VAL A 240 12.02 -16.97 -2.98
N GLY A 241 11.30 -17.76 -3.77
CA GLY A 241 11.87 -18.72 -4.70
C GLY A 241 12.18 -18.14 -6.07
N GLU A 242 11.48 -17.09 -6.47
CA GLU A 242 11.64 -16.48 -7.79
C GLU A 242 11.49 -14.95 -7.77
N ILE A 243 12.12 -14.29 -8.69
CA ILE A 243 11.85 -12.89 -9.04
C ILE A 243 10.85 -12.91 -10.19
N SER A 244 9.62 -12.50 -9.89
CA SER A 244 8.50 -12.56 -10.82
C SER A 244 8.70 -11.65 -12.03
N GLY A 245 7.94 -11.89 -13.09
CA GLY A 245 7.99 -11.08 -14.30
C GLY A 245 7.70 -9.61 -14.01
N TYR A 246 8.41 -8.71 -14.69
CA TYR A 246 8.27 -7.25 -14.56
C TYR A 246 8.54 -6.70 -13.15
N CYS A 247 9.04 -7.52 -12.20
CA CYS A 247 9.16 -7.16 -10.78
C CYS A 247 9.89 -5.82 -10.54
N PHE A 248 10.95 -5.56 -11.29
CA PHE A 248 11.77 -4.34 -11.25
C PHE A 248 11.85 -3.63 -12.60
N GLU A 249 10.90 -3.89 -13.51
CA GLU A 249 10.81 -3.17 -14.80
C GLU A 249 10.76 -1.67 -14.56
N GLY A 250 11.60 -0.90 -15.27
CA GLY A 250 11.62 0.56 -15.20
C GLY A 250 12.05 1.14 -13.84
N CYS A 251 12.75 0.36 -13.01
CA CYS A 251 13.36 0.84 -11.77
C CYS A 251 14.68 1.56 -12.08
N ASP A 252 14.62 2.78 -12.62
CA ASP A 252 15.75 3.52 -13.20
C ASP A 252 16.90 3.75 -12.21
N SER A 253 16.61 3.91 -10.91
CA SER A 253 17.59 4.19 -9.86
C SER A 253 18.19 2.94 -9.22
N LEU A 254 17.66 1.73 -9.49
CA LEU A 254 18.13 0.48 -8.90
C LEU A 254 19.40 0.00 -9.61
N SER A 255 20.56 0.30 -9.05
CA SER A 255 21.85 0.00 -9.70
C SER A 255 22.44 -1.37 -9.32
N THR A 256 22.12 -1.87 -8.14
CA THR A 256 22.63 -3.15 -7.63
C THR A 256 21.56 -3.93 -6.90
N ILE A 257 21.61 -5.24 -7.01
CA ILE A 257 20.77 -6.14 -6.20
C ILE A 257 21.53 -7.44 -5.91
N ASN A 258 21.44 -7.89 -4.66
CA ASN A 258 21.90 -9.20 -4.24
C ASN A 258 20.69 -10.09 -4.01
N LEU A 259 20.54 -11.13 -4.83
CA LEU A 259 19.46 -12.06 -4.70
C LEU A 259 19.74 -13.09 -3.61
N PRO A 260 18.81 -13.36 -2.71
CA PRO A 260 19.01 -14.31 -1.61
C PRO A 260 19.12 -15.75 -2.13
N ALA A 261 19.70 -16.62 -1.31
CA ALA A 261 19.91 -18.02 -1.64
C ALA A 261 18.62 -18.82 -1.97
N GLY A 262 17.46 -18.33 -1.54
CA GLY A 262 16.18 -18.94 -1.90
C GLY A 262 15.79 -18.76 -3.37
N VAL A 263 16.27 -17.70 -4.02
CA VAL A 263 15.92 -17.41 -5.41
C VAL A 263 16.62 -18.39 -6.35
N HIS A 264 15.83 -19.14 -7.08
CA HIS A 264 16.30 -20.11 -8.08
C HIS A 264 15.89 -19.75 -9.51
N SER A 265 15.02 -18.76 -9.71
CA SER A 265 14.63 -18.30 -11.05
C SER A 265 14.37 -16.78 -11.11
N ILE A 266 14.68 -16.22 -12.28
CA ILE A 266 14.36 -14.84 -12.66
C ILE A 266 13.45 -14.93 -13.87
N LEU A 267 12.18 -14.45 -13.74
CA LEU A 267 11.20 -14.57 -14.80
C LEU A 267 11.37 -13.47 -15.86
N SER A 268 10.63 -13.63 -16.96
CA SER A 268 10.75 -12.73 -18.11
C SER A 268 10.47 -11.28 -17.75
N TYR A 269 11.29 -10.38 -18.31
CA TYR A 269 11.19 -8.93 -18.13
C TYR A 269 11.41 -8.44 -16.69
N ALA A 270 11.89 -9.29 -15.78
CA ALA A 270 11.99 -8.96 -14.35
C ALA A 270 12.76 -7.66 -14.06
N PHE A 271 13.78 -7.35 -14.85
CA PHE A 271 14.60 -6.14 -14.76
C PHE A 271 14.59 -5.31 -16.06
N GLU A 272 13.58 -5.51 -16.94
CA GLU A 272 13.53 -4.77 -18.21
C GLU A 272 13.61 -3.26 -17.97
N ASN A 273 14.49 -2.56 -18.72
CA ASN A 273 14.70 -1.12 -18.63
C ASN A 273 15.03 -0.61 -17.21
N SER A 274 15.55 -1.46 -16.32
CA SER A 274 16.00 -1.02 -15.00
C SER A 274 17.41 -0.45 -15.05
N GLY A 275 17.78 0.33 -14.02
CA GLY A 275 19.11 0.91 -13.87
C GLY A 275 20.18 -0.08 -13.42
N ILE A 276 19.91 -1.38 -13.41
CA ILE A 276 20.80 -2.42 -12.87
C ILE A 276 22.13 -2.44 -13.62
N LYS A 277 23.23 -2.33 -12.86
CA LYS A 277 24.63 -2.42 -13.36
C LYS A 277 25.34 -3.63 -12.80
N HIS A 278 24.98 -4.06 -11.61
CA HIS A 278 25.58 -5.20 -10.93
C HIS A 278 24.51 -6.07 -10.29
N ILE A 279 24.56 -7.37 -10.54
CA ILE A 279 23.67 -8.36 -9.94
C ILE A 279 24.48 -9.55 -9.42
N THR A 280 24.09 -10.03 -8.23
CA THR A 280 24.65 -11.21 -7.61
C THR A 280 23.55 -12.21 -7.32
N TRP A 281 23.78 -13.48 -7.63
CA TRP A 281 22.92 -14.59 -7.23
C TRP A 281 23.69 -15.78 -6.66
N SER A 282 22.99 -16.60 -5.88
CA SER A 282 23.57 -17.76 -5.19
C SER A 282 23.77 -18.95 -6.12
N ASN A 283 24.37 -20.01 -5.57
CA ASN A 283 24.55 -21.30 -6.23
C ASN A 283 23.22 -22.03 -6.54
N ASN A 284 22.10 -21.55 -6.00
CA ASN A 284 20.78 -22.15 -6.24
C ASN A 284 20.09 -21.65 -7.51
N MET A 285 20.68 -20.67 -8.23
CA MET A 285 20.10 -20.17 -9.48
C MET A 285 20.06 -21.26 -10.54
N LYS A 286 18.87 -21.53 -11.07
CA LYS A 286 18.59 -22.60 -12.05
C LYS A 286 18.16 -22.08 -13.41
N ALA A 287 17.40 -20.98 -13.45
CA ALA A 287 16.83 -20.48 -14.70
C ALA A 287 16.72 -18.96 -14.72
N ILE A 288 16.98 -18.38 -15.90
CA ILE A 288 16.76 -16.95 -16.19
C ILE A 288 16.01 -16.88 -17.50
N TYR A 289 14.78 -16.36 -17.44
CA TYR A 289 13.88 -16.38 -18.59
C TYR A 289 14.15 -15.22 -19.55
N SER A 290 13.65 -15.38 -20.79
CA SER A 290 13.90 -14.43 -21.87
C SER A 290 13.60 -12.99 -21.49
N PHE A 291 14.45 -12.08 -21.95
CA PHE A 291 14.31 -10.63 -21.76
C PHE A 291 14.36 -10.14 -20.30
N ALA A 292 14.79 -11.00 -19.38
CA ALA A 292 14.88 -10.63 -17.96
C ALA A 292 15.68 -9.34 -17.73
N PHE A 293 16.71 -9.09 -18.53
CA PHE A 293 17.59 -7.91 -18.44
C PHE A 293 17.55 -7.02 -19.69
N LYS A 294 16.49 -7.12 -20.50
CA LYS A 294 16.36 -6.31 -21.71
C LYS A 294 16.43 -4.82 -21.39
N GLY A 295 17.22 -4.06 -22.15
CA GLY A 295 17.35 -2.61 -21.99
C GLY A 295 18.17 -2.16 -20.78
N THR A 296 18.76 -3.08 -20.01
CA THR A 296 19.63 -2.75 -18.89
C THR A 296 21.04 -2.39 -19.34
N GLN A 297 21.80 -1.74 -18.45
CA GLN A 297 23.22 -1.42 -18.66
C GLN A 297 24.10 -2.23 -17.70
N ILE A 298 23.82 -3.55 -17.55
CA ILE A 298 24.62 -4.45 -16.71
C ILE A 298 26.06 -4.43 -17.16
N GLN A 299 26.96 -4.28 -16.20
CA GLN A 299 28.41 -4.29 -16.35
C GLN A 299 29.04 -5.52 -15.71
N ARG A 300 28.43 -6.00 -14.59
CA ARG A 300 28.96 -7.12 -13.83
C ARG A 300 27.85 -8.07 -13.37
N ILE A 301 28.14 -9.36 -13.49
CA ILE A 301 27.35 -10.46 -12.97
C ILE A 301 28.25 -11.32 -12.08
N ASP A 302 27.86 -11.49 -10.80
CA ASP A 302 28.49 -12.46 -9.89
C ASP A 302 27.59 -13.69 -9.77
N SER A 303 27.91 -14.73 -10.49
CA SER A 303 27.20 -15.99 -10.47
C SER A 303 27.92 -17.00 -9.56
N HIS A 304 27.35 -17.25 -8.38
CA HIS A 304 27.86 -18.34 -7.52
C HIS A 304 27.38 -19.74 -7.95
N ALA A 305 26.63 -19.87 -9.05
CA ALA A 305 26.19 -21.16 -9.56
C ALA A 305 27.35 -21.94 -10.20
N THR A 306 27.61 -23.14 -9.71
CA THR A 306 28.64 -24.02 -10.27
C THR A 306 28.23 -24.66 -11.61
N THR A 307 26.91 -24.75 -11.84
CA THR A 307 26.32 -25.13 -13.13
C THR A 307 25.66 -23.90 -13.73
N PRO A 308 25.99 -23.54 -14.99
CA PRO A 308 25.38 -22.38 -15.63
C PRO A 308 23.85 -22.47 -15.61
N PRO A 309 23.13 -21.42 -15.14
CA PRO A 309 21.68 -21.41 -15.19
C PRO A 309 21.15 -21.60 -16.61
N GLN A 310 20.03 -22.31 -16.75
CA GLN A 310 19.33 -22.37 -18.03
C GLN A 310 18.80 -20.99 -18.39
N THR A 311 19.00 -20.57 -19.65
CA THR A 311 18.60 -19.24 -20.06
C THR A 311 17.87 -19.26 -21.40
N GLY A 312 16.86 -18.38 -21.52
CA GLY A 312 16.43 -17.91 -22.83
C GLY A 312 17.34 -16.79 -23.35
N GLN A 313 16.85 -16.01 -24.29
CA GLN A 313 17.58 -14.82 -24.79
C GLN A 313 17.55 -13.72 -23.71
N ILE A 314 18.57 -13.65 -22.87
CA ILE A 314 18.67 -12.69 -21.76
C ILE A 314 19.46 -11.42 -22.12
N PHE A 315 20.42 -11.55 -23.03
CA PHE A 315 21.32 -10.49 -23.49
C PHE A 315 21.46 -10.47 -25.00
N THR A 316 21.83 -9.34 -25.57
CA THR A 316 22.32 -9.26 -26.94
C THR A 316 23.78 -9.72 -27.02
N LEU A 317 24.25 -10.05 -28.22
CA LEU A 317 25.68 -10.38 -28.42
C LEU A 317 26.61 -9.23 -28.01
N ASN A 318 26.15 -7.98 -28.20
CA ASN A 318 26.92 -6.80 -27.79
C ASN A 318 26.96 -6.64 -26.27
N ASP A 319 25.90 -6.98 -25.56
CA ASP A 319 25.87 -6.99 -24.11
C ASP A 319 26.81 -8.03 -23.54
N ALA A 320 26.78 -9.28 -24.06
CA ALA A 320 27.64 -10.36 -23.62
C ALA A 320 29.16 -10.04 -23.77
N LYS A 321 29.52 -9.25 -24.77
CA LYS A 321 30.93 -8.81 -24.97
C LYS A 321 31.44 -7.80 -23.95
N ARG A 322 30.55 -7.00 -23.35
CA ARG A 322 30.93 -5.92 -22.42
C ARG A 322 30.74 -6.28 -20.96
N ILE A 323 29.96 -7.32 -20.65
CA ILE A 323 29.67 -7.74 -19.28
C ILE A 323 30.82 -8.59 -18.73
N GLU A 324 31.24 -8.27 -17.51
CA GLU A 324 32.14 -9.11 -16.71
C GLU A 324 31.29 -10.18 -16.01
N LEU A 325 31.49 -11.44 -16.36
CA LEU A 325 30.84 -12.59 -15.74
C LEU A 325 31.79 -13.28 -14.77
N HIS A 326 31.60 -13.06 -13.48
CA HIS A 326 32.35 -13.74 -12.43
C HIS A 326 31.67 -15.05 -12.07
N VAL A 327 32.46 -16.11 -12.01
CA VAL A 327 31.98 -17.48 -11.75
C VAL A 327 32.86 -18.18 -10.70
N PRO A 328 32.39 -19.27 -10.06
CA PRO A 328 33.20 -20.03 -9.12
C PRO A 328 34.45 -20.60 -9.78
N ARG A 329 35.53 -20.70 -9.01
CA ARG A 329 36.79 -21.27 -9.46
C ARG A 329 36.61 -22.66 -10.02
N GLY A 330 37.16 -22.92 -11.20
CA GLY A 330 37.03 -24.17 -11.92
C GLY A 330 35.76 -24.32 -12.75
N CYS A 331 34.84 -23.36 -12.73
CA CYS A 331 33.57 -23.43 -13.49
C CYS A 331 33.63 -22.72 -14.84
N GLU A 332 34.72 -22.04 -15.19
CA GLU A 332 34.83 -21.28 -16.44
C GLU A 332 34.49 -22.12 -17.68
N ALA A 333 35.05 -23.33 -17.79
CA ALA A 333 34.81 -24.22 -18.92
C ALA A 333 33.32 -24.60 -19.06
N ALA A 334 32.62 -24.78 -17.95
CA ALA A 334 31.18 -25.09 -17.97
C ALA A 334 30.39 -23.93 -18.58
N TYR A 335 30.72 -22.68 -18.20
CA TYR A 335 30.04 -21.48 -18.73
C TYR A 335 30.38 -21.25 -20.21
N ARG A 336 31.65 -21.46 -20.63
CA ARG A 336 32.07 -21.31 -22.03
C ARG A 336 31.43 -22.33 -22.98
N ASN A 337 30.96 -23.47 -22.45
CA ASN A 337 30.29 -24.51 -23.21
C ASN A 337 28.75 -24.49 -23.09
N ALA A 338 28.19 -23.56 -22.31
CA ALA A 338 26.75 -23.49 -22.09
C ALA A 338 26.10 -22.49 -23.06
N PRO A 339 24.93 -22.84 -23.64
CA PRO A 339 24.19 -21.95 -24.53
C PRO A 339 23.93 -20.59 -23.88
N VAL A 340 24.06 -19.50 -24.66
CA VAL A 340 23.96 -18.09 -24.28
C VAL A 340 25.17 -17.63 -23.47
N TRP A 341 25.68 -18.41 -22.51
CA TRP A 341 26.84 -18.06 -21.71
C TRP A 341 28.15 -18.10 -22.51
N GLU A 342 28.24 -18.94 -23.54
CA GLU A 342 29.36 -19.01 -24.48
C GLU A 342 29.66 -17.68 -25.20
N ALA A 343 28.66 -16.80 -25.30
CA ALA A 343 28.81 -15.48 -25.92
C ALA A 343 29.57 -14.47 -25.05
N PHE A 344 29.78 -14.76 -23.75
CA PHE A 344 30.51 -13.87 -22.85
C PHE A 344 32.01 -13.95 -23.10
N VAL A 345 32.63 -12.83 -23.44
CA VAL A 345 34.07 -12.74 -23.67
C VAL A 345 34.82 -12.71 -22.34
N ASN A 346 34.31 -11.97 -21.37
CA ASN A 346 34.96 -11.72 -20.08
C ASN A 346 34.35 -12.63 -18.99
N ILE A 347 34.77 -13.92 -19.01
CA ILE A 347 34.43 -14.87 -17.93
C ILE A 347 35.64 -14.95 -16.99
N ILE A 348 35.43 -14.67 -15.72
CA ILE A 348 36.46 -14.57 -14.67
C ILE A 348 36.11 -15.59 -13.57
N ALA A 349 37.00 -16.56 -13.33
CA ALA A 349 36.81 -17.61 -12.33
C ALA A 349 37.51 -17.25 -11.01
N ASP A 350 36.90 -16.34 -10.24
CA ASP A 350 37.49 -15.78 -9.01
C ASP A 350 36.59 -15.85 -7.75
N LEU A 351 35.34 -16.34 -7.89
CA LEU A 351 34.38 -16.48 -6.79
C LEU A 351 34.61 -17.73 -5.95
#